data_2af1e81601c9ecb3ceb3145fae6d65eb
#
_entry.id   2af1e81601c9ecb3ceb3145fae6d65eb
#
_cell.length_a   1.000
_cell.length_b   1.000
_cell.length_c   1.000
_cell.angle_alpha   90.00
_cell.angle_beta   90.00
_cell.angle_gamma   90.00
#
_symmetry.space_group_name_H-M   'P 1'
#
loop_
_entity.id
_entity.type
_entity.pdbx_description
1 polymer ?
#
loop_
_entity_poly.entity_id
_entity_poly.type
_entity_poly.pdbx_seq_one_letter_code
_entity_poly.pdbx_strand_id
1 'polypeptide(L)'
;LSERDICTKFITPAVKQAGWDELSQVREEVGFTKGRIIVRGKLVTRGKAKRADYILYYKPNIPIALIEAKDNSYPVGGGMQQGLEYAATLDIPFVFSSNGDAFVFHDRTGQSGKLEAELPLHAFPAPDALWQKYRAWKGLAPAQEEIVLQNYHDDASGKEPRYYQRIAINKTIEAIAKGQNRL
;
A
#
# COMPACT_ATOMS: atom_id res chain seq x y z
N LEU A 1 -5.02 2.97 -25.07
CA LEU A 1 -3.82 3.31 -24.30
C LEU A 1 -3.37 2.06 -23.52
N SER A 2 -2.06 1.82 -23.45
CA SER A 2 -1.49 0.75 -22.63
C SER A 2 -1.61 1.06 -21.14
N GLU A 3 -1.48 0.04 -20.26
CA GLU A 3 -1.41 0.26 -18.80
C GLU A 3 -0.32 1.28 -18.44
N ARG A 4 0.85 1.22 -19.10
CA ARG A 4 1.94 2.18 -18.90
C ARG A 4 1.55 3.62 -19.28
N ASP A 5 0.78 3.80 -20.38
CA ASP A 5 0.25 5.11 -20.73
C ASP A 5 -0.73 5.63 -19.67
N ILE A 6 -1.57 4.74 -19.14
CA ILE A 6 -2.52 5.07 -18.06
C ILE A 6 -1.76 5.51 -16.81
N CYS A 7 -0.73 4.77 -16.41
CA CYS A 7 0.13 5.15 -15.29
C CYS A 7 0.72 6.53 -15.48
N THR A 8 1.43 6.75 -16.60
CA THR A 8 2.21 7.97 -16.82
C THR A 8 1.35 9.21 -17.06
N LYS A 9 0.23 9.07 -17.79
CA LYS A 9 -0.58 10.21 -18.23
C LYS A 9 -1.71 10.59 -17.27
N PHE A 10 -2.17 9.65 -16.44
CA PHE A 10 -3.36 9.84 -15.60
C PHE A 10 -3.09 9.56 -14.11
N ILE A 11 -2.55 8.39 -13.76
CA ILE A 11 -2.40 8.00 -12.37
C ILE A 11 -1.29 8.82 -11.69
N THR A 12 -0.07 8.84 -12.22
CA THR A 12 1.05 9.60 -11.63
C THR A 12 0.72 11.08 -11.48
N PRO A 13 0.16 11.79 -12.49
CA PRO A 13 -0.26 13.18 -12.33
C PRO A 13 -1.31 13.38 -11.24
N ALA A 14 -2.32 12.50 -11.14
CA ALA A 14 -3.37 12.60 -10.13
C ALA A 14 -2.81 12.41 -8.71
N VAL A 15 -1.93 11.44 -8.52
CA VAL A 15 -1.26 11.18 -7.25
C VAL A 15 -0.38 12.37 -6.83
N LYS A 16 0.38 12.95 -7.76
CA LYS A 16 1.20 14.15 -7.51
C LYS A 16 0.34 15.36 -7.17
N GLN A 17 -0.75 15.57 -7.90
CA GLN A 17 -1.68 16.68 -7.64
C GLN A 17 -2.34 16.56 -6.26
N ALA A 18 -2.56 15.35 -5.77
CA ALA A 18 -3.08 15.10 -4.43
C ALA A 18 -2.06 15.37 -3.31
N GLY A 19 -0.81 15.71 -3.63
CA GLY A 19 0.24 16.08 -2.68
C GLY A 19 1.18 14.96 -2.26
N TRP A 20 1.18 13.82 -2.98
CA TRP A 20 2.15 12.75 -2.74
C TRP A 20 3.51 13.12 -3.32
N ASP A 21 4.56 12.98 -2.50
CA ASP A 21 5.94 13.16 -2.93
C ASP A 21 6.42 11.96 -3.75
N GLU A 22 6.71 12.20 -5.03
CA GLU A 22 7.08 11.14 -5.98
C GLU A 22 8.38 10.43 -5.57
N LEU A 23 9.32 11.14 -4.96
CA LEU A 23 10.63 10.59 -4.61
C LEU A 23 10.61 9.77 -3.33
N SER A 24 9.87 10.22 -2.33
CA SER A 24 9.87 9.61 -0.99
C SER A 24 8.66 8.73 -0.69
N GLN A 25 7.50 9.02 -1.29
CA GLN A 25 6.23 8.39 -0.94
C GLN A 25 5.68 7.45 -2.01
N VAL A 26 6.12 7.55 -3.26
CA VAL A 26 5.62 6.74 -4.38
C VAL A 26 6.67 5.72 -4.80
N ARG A 27 6.26 4.46 -4.92
CA ARG A 27 7.09 3.39 -5.51
C ARG A 27 6.28 2.74 -6.62
N GLU A 28 6.87 2.71 -7.81
CA GLU A 28 6.29 2.08 -8.99
C GLU A 28 6.86 0.69 -9.22
N GLU A 29 6.09 -0.17 -9.86
CA GLU A 29 6.50 -1.51 -10.29
C GLU A 29 7.16 -2.35 -9.17
N VAL A 30 6.56 -2.35 -7.98
CA VAL A 30 7.12 -2.99 -6.80
C VAL A 30 6.98 -4.51 -6.87
N GLY A 31 8.11 -5.19 -7.06
CA GLY A 31 8.18 -6.66 -7.09
C GLY A 31 8.15 -7.27 -5.69
N PHE A 32 7.37 -8.34 -5.50
CA PHE A 32 7.37 -9.14 -4.28
C PHE A 32 7.03 -10.60 -4.57
N THR A 33 7.39 -11.49 -3.65
CA THR A 33 7.05 -12.92 -3.73
C THR A 33 6.25 -13.29 -2.50
N LYS A 34 5.18 -14.09 -2.67
CA LYS A 34 4.56 -14.73 -1.50
C LYS A 34 5.65 -15.57 -0.81
N GLY A 35 6.05 -15.18 0.38
CA GLY A 35 7.21 -15.70 1.11
C GLY A 35 7.14 -17.18 1.52
N ARG A 36 6.34 -18.01 0.85
CA ARG A 36 6.31 -19.44 1.06
C ARG A 36 7.45 -20.09 0.29
N ILE A 37 8.40 -20.64 1.04
CA ILE A 37 9.32 -21.64 0.51
C ILE A 37 8.54 -22.93 0.42
N ILE A 38 8.26 -23.39 -0.79
CA ILE A 38 7.62 -24.70 -1.03
C ILE A 38 8.75 -25.72 -1.13
N VAL A 39 8.90 -26.56 -0.11
CA VAL A 39 9.84 -27.67 -0.11
C VAL A 39 9.09 -28.92 -0.56
N ARG A 40 9.43 -29.45 -1.73
CA ARG A 40 8.99 -30.77 -2.20
C ARG A 40 10.22 -31.65 -2.37
N GLY A 41 10.52 -32.46 -1.36
CA GLY A 41 11.75 -33.25 -1.33
C GLY A 41 13.00 -32.38 -1.36
N LYS A 42 13.88 -32.56 -2.38
CA LYS A 42 15.09 -31.74 -2.57
C LYS A 42 14.85 -30.44 -3.37
N LEU A 43 13.63 -30.22 -3.87
CA LEU A 43 13.27 -29.03 -4.65
C LEU A 43 12.76 -27.93 -3.72
N VAL A 44 13.47 -26.80 -3.69
CA VAL A 44 13.08 -25.56 -3.01
C VAL A 44 12.63 -24.59 -4.08
N THR A 45 11.33 -24.29 -4.15
CA THR A 45 10.78 -23.28 -5.06
C THR A 45 10.23 -22.10 -4.27
N ARG A 46 10.50 -20.88 -4.75
CA ARG A 46 9.85 -19.67 -4.25
C ARG A 46 8.51 -19.50 -4.95
N GLY A 47 7.54 -18.90 -4.27
CA GLY A 47 6.27 -18.52 -4.88
C GLY A 47 6.48 -17.64 -6.12
N LYS A 48 5.49 -17.63 -7.03
CA LYS A 48 5.53 -16.82 -8.25
C LYS A 48 5.74 -15.34 -7.89
N ALA A 49 6.70 -14.69 -8.54
CA ALA A 49 6.93 -13.25 -8.42
C ALA A 49 5.68 -12.50 -8.87
N LYS A 50 5.28 -11.50 -8.10
CA LYS A 50 4.18 -10.57 -8.36
C LYS A 50 4.74 -9.16 -8.39
N ARG A 51 4.03 -8.25 -9.03
CA ARG A 51 4.43 -6.85 -9.14
C ARG A 51 3.19 -5.98 -9.03
N ALA A 52 3.21 -5.06 -8.06
CA ALA A 52 2.20 -4.03 -7.91
C ALA A 52 2.59 -2.81 -8.74
N ASP A 53 1.65 -2.17 -9.41
CA ASP A 53 1.93 -1.00 -10.23
C ASP A 53 2.40 0.18 -9.36
N TYR A 54 1.68 0.46 -8.26
CA TYR A 54 2.09 1.49 -7.28
C TYR A 54 1.90 1.00 -5.86
N ILE A 55 2.85 1.35 -4.99
CA ILE A 55 2.67 1.34 -3.54
C ILE A 55 2.97 2.75 -3.02
N LEU A 56 2.03 3.31 -2.27
CA LEU A 56 2.17 4.61 -1.64
C LEU A 56 2.51 4.45 -0.17
N TYR A 57 3.50 5.21 0.28
CA TYR A 57 4.02 5.19 1.65
C TYR A 57 3.71 6.51 2.34
N TYR A 58 3.09 6.48 3.52
CA TYR A 58 2.92 7.69 4.34
C TYR A 58 4.26 8.16 4.89
N LYS A 59 5.04 7.21 5.41
CA LYS A 59 6.47 7.34 5.76
C LYS A 59 7.23 6.19 5.08
N PRO A 60 8.56 6.26 4.96
CA PRO A 60 9.35 5.25 4.23
C PRO A 60 9.09 3.80 4.62
N ASN A 61 8.65 3.56 5.86
CA ASN A 61 8.38 2.25 6.43
C ASN A 61 6.88 1.93 6.57
N ILE A 62 5.97 2.83 6.18
CA ILE A 62 4.52 2.67 6.35
C ILE A 62 3.84 2.68 4.98
N PRO A 63 3.72 1.51 4.31
CA PRO A 63 2.91 1.39 3.12
C PRO A 63 1.44 1.54 3.49
N ILE A 64 0.72 2.44 2.83
CA ILE A 64 -0.65 2.80 3.20
C ILE A 64 -1.66 2.55 2.08
N ALA A 65 -1.25 2.66 0.83
CA ALA A 65 -2.12 2.45 -0.31
C ALA A 65 -1.43 1.68 -1.44
N LEU A 66 -2.22 0.98 -2.23
CA LEU A 66 -1.82 0.26 -3.42
C LEU A 66 -2.72 0.69 -4.58
N ILE A 67 -2.15 0.91 -5.77
CA ILE A 67 -2.90 1.21 -6.98
C ILE A 67 -2.55 0.17 -8.05
N GLU A 68 -3.59 -0.43 -8.65
CA GLU A 68 -3.48 -1.29 -9.83
C GLU A 68 -4.06 -0.57 -11.05
N ALA A 69 -3.27 -0.50 -12.08
CA ALA A 69 -3.64 0.07 -13.37
C ALA A 69 -4.21 -0.99 -14.30
N LYS A 70 -5.11 -0.60 -15.17
CA LYS A 70 -5.57 -1.37 -16.34
C LYS A 70 -5.58 -0.46 -17.55
N ASP A 71 -5.43 -1.05 -18.73
CA ASP A 71 -5.63 -0.30 -19.96
C ASP A 71 -7.11 0.13 -20.11
N ASN A 72 -7.37 1.10 -20.94
CA ASN A 72 -8.71 1.71 -21.08
C ASN A 72 -9.76 0.81 -21.78
N SER A 73 -9.44 -0.43 -22.09
CA SER A 73 -10.43 -1.42 -22.53
C SER A 73 -11.11 -2.13 -21.35
N TYR A 74 -10.55 -2.00 -20.14
CA TYR A 74 -11.13 -2.53 -18.90
C TYR A 74 -11.97 -1.47 -18.18
N PRO A 75 -12.95 -1.89 -17.36
CA PRO A 75 -13.66 -0.95 -16.47
C PRO A 75 -12.71 -0.38 -15.41
N VAL A 76 -13.07 0.76 -14.81
CA VAL A 76 -12.25 1.46 -13.78
C VAL A 76 -11.82 0.52 -12.65
N GLY A 77 -12.72 -0.36 -12.20
CA GLY A 77 -12.44 -1.36 -11.16
C GLY A 77 -11.73 -2.63 -11.66
N GLY A 78 -11.31 -2.71 -12.91
CA GLY A 78 -10.76 -3.94 -13.52
C GLY A 78 -9.53 -4.52 -12.83
N GLY A 79 -8.75 -3.70 -12.12
CA GLY A 79 -7.57 -4.12 -11.35
C GLY A 79 -7.87 -4.46 -9.88
N MET A 80 -9.09 -4.21 -9.40
CA MET A 80 -9.39 -4.27 -7.96
C MET A 80 -9.13 -5.64 -7.34
N GLN A 81 -9.54 -6.73 -8.00
CA GLN A 81 -9.33 -8.09 -7.47
C GLN A 81 -7.84 -8.40 -7.30
N GLN A 82 -7.01 -8.00 -8.26
CA GLN A 82 -5.56 -8.15 -8.19
C GLN A 82 -4.96 -7.29 -7.09
N GLY A 83 -5.40 -6.04 -6.99
CA GLY A 83 -4.97 -5.10 -5.95
C GLY A 83 -5.31 -5.60 -4.54
N LEU A 84 -6.50 -6.14 -4.33
CA LEU A 84 -6.91 -6.72 -3.03
C LEU A 84 -6.07 -7.94 -2.64
N GLU A 85 -5.74 -8.81 -3.60
CA GLU A 85 -4.86 -9.96 -3.33
C GLU A 85 -3.45 -9.49 -2.91
N TYR A 86 -2.92 -8.47 -3.57
CA TYR A 86 -1.61 -7.90 -3.26
C TYR A 86 -1.63 -7.17 -1.91
N ALA A 87 -2.65 -6.36 -1.67
CA ALA A 87 -2.83 -5.64 -0.42
C ALA A 87 -2.98 -6.58 0.79
N ALA A 88 -3.65 -7.71 0.63
CA ALA A 88 -3.74 -8.74 1.68
C ALA A 88 -2.37 -9.35 2.00
N THR A 89 -1.53 -9.58 0.98
CA THR A 89 -0.17 -10.10 1.17
C THR A 89 0.75 -9.09 1.84
N LEU A 90 0.65 -7.81 1.43
CA LEU A 90 1.53 -6.71 1.87
C LEU A 90 1.00 -5.98 3.12
N ASP A 91 -0.17 -6.36 3.64
CA ASP A 91 -0.87 -5.72 4.77
C ASP A 91 -1.15 -4.22 4.54
N ILE A 92 -1.63 -3.89 3.34
CA ILE A 92 -1.95 -2.52 2.94
C ILE A 92 -3.46 -2.29 3.07
N PRO A 93 -3.91 -1.23 3.79
CA PRO A 93 -5.33 -1.03 4.09
C PRO A 93 -6.16 -0.45 2.95
N PHE A 94 -5.57 0.38 2.08
CA PHE A 94 -6.30 1.10 1.05
C PHE A 94 -5.89 0.65 -0.35
N VAL A 95 -6.88 0.32 -1.19
CA VAL A 95 -6.64 -0.19 -2.54
C VAL A 95 -7.37 0.67 -3.55
N PHE A 96 -6.68 0.97 -4.64
CA PHE A 96 -7.23 1.71 -5.77
C PHE A 96 -7.06 0.91 -7.04
N SER A 97 -8.04 1.00 -7.94
CA SER A 97 -7.91 0.55 -9.32
C SER A 97 -8.22 1.71 -10.25
N SER A 98 -7.53 1.81 -11.37
CA SER A 98 -7.78 2.85 -12.37
C SER A 98 -7.50 2.35 -13.79
N ASN A 99 -8.32 2.82 -14.75
CA ASN A 99 -8.10 2.68 -16.19
C ASN A 99 -7.77 4.02 -16.87
N GLY A 100 -7.55 5.07 -16.08
CA GLY A 100 -7.29 6.43 -16.54
C GLY A 100 -8.52 7.34 -16.60
N ASP A 101 -9.73 6.82 -16.45
CA ASP A 101 -10.96 7.65 -16.44
C ASP A 101 -11.27 8.14 -15.01
N ALA A 102 -11.12 7.26 -14.03
CA ALA A 102 -11.39 7.50 -12.62
C ALA A 102 -10.59 6.51 -11.75
N PHE A 103 -10.77 6.60 -10.44
CA PHE A 103 -10.35 5.55 -9.49
C PHE A 103 -11.56 4.85 -8.89
N VAL A 104 -11.48 3.54 -8.70
CA VAL A 104 -12.28 2.84 -7.69
C VAL A 104 -11.44 2.71 -6.45
N PHE A 105 -11.93 3.21 -5.33
CA PHE A 105 -11.31 3.14 -4.02
C PHE A 105 -11.97 2.04 -3.18
N HIS A 106 -11.18 1.15 -2.60
CA HIS A 106 -11.63 0.10 -1.69
C HIS A 106 -10.95 0.27 -0.32
N ASP A 107 -11.78 0.46 0.71
CA ASP A 107 -11.34 0.59 2.10
C ASP A 107 -11.43 -0.77 2.82
N ARG A 108 -10.28 -1.43 3.00
CA ARG A 108 -10.19 -2.72 3.69
C ARG A 108 -10.31 -2.63 5.21
N THR A 109 -10.37 -1.42 5.78
CA THR A 109 -10.46 -1.23 7.24
C THR A 109 -11.84 -1.51 7.80
N GLY A 110 -12.86 -1.48 6.95
CA GLY A 110 -14.27 -1.62 7.36
C GLY A 110 -14.82 -0.41 8.12
N GLN A 111 -14.07 0.70 8.19
CA GLN A 111 -14.50 1.93 8.91
C GLN A 111 -15.44 2.80 8.06
N SER A 112 -15.41 2.63 6.75
CA SER A 112 -16.29 3.36 5.84
C SER A 112 -17.62 2.63 5.70
N GLY A 113 -18.73 3.36 5.71
CA GLY A 113 -20.07 2.78 5.49
C GLY A 113 -20.25 2.19 4.07
N LYS A 114 -19.39 2.58 3.12
CA LYS A 114 -19.30 2.01 1.78
C LYS A 114 -17.94 1.34 1.63
N LEU A 115 -17.94 0.08 1.21
CA LEU A 115 -16.73 -0.68 0.98
C LEU A 115 -15.94 -0.13 -0.22
N GLU A 116 -16.63 0.30 -1.26
CA GLU A 116 -16.04 0.86 -2.48
C GLU A 116 -16.71 2.20 -2.85
N ALA A 117 -15.92 3.08 -3.44
CA ALA A 117 -16.37 4.35 -3.99
C ALA A 117 -15.59 4.67 -5.27
N GLU A 118 -16.29 5.19 -6.28
CA GLU A 118 -15.64 5.76 -7.46
C GLU A 118 -15.26 7.22 -7.17
N LEU A 119 -14.03 7.58 -7.53
CA LEU A 119 -13.47 8.91 -7.34
C LEU A 119 -12.96 9.45 -8.69
N PRO A 120 -13.28 10.68 -9.06
CA PRO A 120 -12.65 11.30 -10.20
C PRO A 120 -11.14 11.47 -9.98
N LEU A 121 -10.34 11.51 -11.04
CA LEU A 121 -8.88 11.58 -10.94
C LEU A 121 -8.38 12.71 -10.03
N HIS A 122 -8.99 13.89 -10.13
CA HIS A 122 -8.63 15.05 -9.32
C HIS A 122 -9.01 14.96 -7.84
N ALA A 123 -9.80 13.97 -7.45
CA ALA A 123 -10.21 13.72 -6.07
C ALA A 123 -9.43 12.57 -5.41
N PHE A 124 -8.27 12.20 -5.95
CA PHE A 124 -7.40 11.24 -5.30
C PHE A 124 -7.02 11.75 -3.90
N PRO A 125 -7.08 10.93 -2.84
CA PRO A 125 -6.86 11.40 -1.47
C PRO A 125 -5.41 11.78 -1.22
N ALA A 126 -5.22 12.87 -0.47
CA ALA A 126 -3.93 13.31 0.02
C ALA A 126 -3.34 12.31 1.04
N PRO A 127 -2.01 12.32 1.25
CA PRO A 127 -1.35 11.45 2.23
C PRO A 127 -1.98 11.54 3.62
N ASP A 128 -2.22 12.75 4.12
CA ASP A 128 -2.80 12.98 5.45
C ASP A 128 -4.25 12.50 5.55
N ALA A 129 -5.02 12.55 4.47
CA ALA A 129 -6.38 12.04 4.46
C ALA A 129 -6.43 10.52 4.66
N LEU A 130 -5.53 9.78 4.00
CA LEU A 130 -5.41 8.33 4.20
C LEU A 130 -4.81 8.01 5.57
N TRP A 131 -3.85 8.81 6.05
CA TRP A 131 -3.27 8.63 7.37
C TRP A 131 -4.31 8.82 8.49
N GLN A 132 -5.18 9.80 8.39
CA GLN A 132 -6.28 10.00 9.34
C GLN A 132 -7.21 8.78 9.41
N LYS A 133 -7.55 8.19 8.26
CA LYS A 133 -8.33 6.94 8.21
C LYS A 133 -7.58 5.78 8.87
N TYR A 134 -6.29 5.63 8.58
CA TYR A 134 -5.43 4.62 9.19
C TYR A 134 -5.36 4.77 10.70
N ARG A 135 -5.09 5.99 11.19
CA ARG A 135 -5.00 6.31 12.61
C ARG A 135 -6.31 6.01 13.35
N ALA A 136 -7.44 6.38 12.75
CA ALA A 136 -8.77 6.09 13.31
C ALA A 136 -9.02 4.58 13.38
N TRP A 137 -8.72 3.86 12.30
CA TRP A 137 -8.83 2.40 12.25
C TRP A 137 -7.98 1.70 13.31
N LYS A 138 -6.74 2.13 13.48
CA LYS A 138 -5.82 1.58 14.48
C LYS A 138 -6.11 2.08 15.91
N GLY A 139 -6.95 3.09 16.08
CA GLY A 139 -7.24 3.69 17.38
C GLY A 139 -6.01 4.31 18.03
N LEU A 140 -5.16 5.01 17.25
CA LEU A 140 -3.93 5.63 17.73
C LEU A 140 -4.22 7.00 18.36
N ALA A 141 -3.90 7.17 19.64
CA ALA A 141 -3.81 8.46 20.29
C ALA A 141 -2.58 9.25 19.79
N PRO A 142 -2.53 10.59 19.92
CA PRO A 142 -1.41 11.41 19.44
C PRO A 142 -0.03 10.94 19.91
N ALA A 143 0.14 10.58 21.18
CA ALA A 143 1.40 10.07 21.71
C ALA A 143 1.80 8.71 21.13
N GLN A 144 0.81 7.86 20.81
CA GLN A 144 1.05 6.56 20.17
C GLN A 144 1.41 6.73 18.69
N GLU A 145 0.77 7.69 18.02
CA GLU A 145 1.08 8.05 16.63
C GLU A 145 2.53 8.49 16.48
N GLU A 146 3.04 9.32 17.40
CA GLU A 146 4.41 9.80 17.42
C GLU A 146 5.41 8.63 17.48
N ILE A 147 5.12 7.58 18.24
CA ILE A 147 5.94 6.38 18.32
C ILE A 147 5.88 5.59 16.99
N VAL A 148 4.69 5.41 16.44
CA VAL A 148 4.48 4.65 15.18
C VAL A 148 5.15 5.33 13.99
N LEU A 149 5.24 6.66 13.97
CA LEU A 149 5.85 7.44 12.89
C LEU A 149 7.36 7.54 12.95
N GLN A 150 8.02 6.98 13.98
CA GLN A 150 9.48 6.99 14.06
C GLN A 150 10.10 6.17 12.92
N ASN A 151 11.22 6.68 12.42
CA ASN A 151 12.01 5.93 11.44
C ASN A 151 12.62 4.68 12.07
N TYR A 152 12.78 3.63 11.26
CA TYR A 152 13.55 2.48 11.68
C TYR A 152 15.02 2.87 11.92
N HIS A 153 15.66 2.14 12.83
CA HIS A 153 17.11 2.24 12.95
C HIS A 153 17.78 1.79 11.65
N ASP A 154 18.64 2.64 11.13
CA ASP A 154 19.47 2.34 9.97
C ASP A 154 20.91 2.05 10.46
N ASP A 155 21.38 0.84 10.19
CA ASP A 155 22.74 0.39 10.51
C ASP A 155 23.76 0.73 9.40
N ALA A 156 23.34 1.54 8.42
CA ALA A 156 24.09 1.92 7.23
C ALA A 156 24.57 0.74 6.36
N SER A 157 23.97 -0.44 6.54
CA SER A 157 24.30 -1.62 5.71
C SER A 157 23.72 -1.56 4.29
N GLY A 158 22.82 -0.62 4.03
CA GLY A 158 22.07 -0.50 2.79
C GLY A 158 21.02 -1.61 2.60
N LYS A 159 20.77 -2.42 3.64
CA LYS A 159 19.77 -3.48 3.61
C LYS A 159 18.44 -2.98 4.11
N GLU A 160 17.41 -3.14 3.30
CA GLU A 160 16.03 -2.85 3.72
C GLU A 160 15.31 -4.12 4.18
N PRO A 161 14.41 -4.02 5.19
CA PRO A 161 13.60 -5.15 5.62
C PRO A 161 12.68 -5.60 4.47
N ARG A 162 12.55 -6.91 4.30
CA ARG A 162 11.56 -7.50 3.39
C ARG A 162 10.15 -7.17 3.88
N TYR A 163 9.15 -7.20 2.99
CA TYR A 163 7.79 -6.80 3.32
C TYR A 163 7.23 -7.51 4.57
N TYR A 164 7.45 -8.82 4.74
CA TYR A 164 6.98 -9.56 5.89
C TYR A 164 7.71 -9.18 7.20
N GLN A 165 8.98 -8.81 7.12
CA GLN A 165 9.73 -8.26 8.25
C GLN A 165 9.19 -6.88 8.63
N ARG A 166 8.92 -6.02 7.62
CA ARG A 166 8.31 -4.70 7.83
C ARG A 166 6.94 -4.83 8.49
N ILE A 167 6.10 -5.78 8.07
CA ILE A 167 4.81 -6.06 8.71
C ILE A 167 5.01 -6.43 10.18
N ALA A 168 5.94 -7.32 10.48
CA ALA A 168 6.22 -7.74 11.86
C ALA A 168 6.73 -6.57 12.72
N ILE A 169 7.66 -5.77 12.20
CA ILE A 169 8.20 -4.59 12.89
C ILE A 169 7.08 -3.59 13.18
N ASN A 170 6.26 -3.23 12.18
CA ASN A 170 5.17 -2.27 12.35
C ASN A 170 4.14 -2.74 13.39
N LYS A 171 3.75 -4.02 13.35
CA LYS A 171 2.84 -4.58 14.36
C LYS A 171 3.44 -4.55 15.77
N THR A 172 4.72 -4.81 15.89
CA THR A 172 5.44 -4.72 17.17
C THR A 172 5.47 -3.28 17.69
N ILE A 173 5.80 -2.32 16.84
CA ILE A 173 5.83 -0.89 17.22
C ILE A 173 4.43 -0.42 17.64
N GLU A 174 3.38 -0.77 16.90
CA GLU A 174 1.99 -0.45 17.27
C GLU A 174 1.60 -1.05 18.62
N ALA A 175 1.97 -2.31 18.87
CA ALA A 175 1.69 -2.97 20.14
C ALA A 175 2.42 -2.29 21.32
N ILE A 176 3.69 -1.94 21.14
CA ILE A 176 4.48 -1.19 22.14
C ILE A 176 3.84 0.18 22.38
N ALA A 177 3.49 0.91 21.34
CA ALA A 177 2.84 2.23 21.45
C ALA A 177 1.52 2.16 22.25
N LYS A 178 0.79 1.06 22.14
CA LYS A 178 -0.45 0.79 22.89
C LYS A 178 -0.24 0.20 24.28
N GLY A 179 1.01 0.03 24.74
CA GLY A 179 1.33 -0.55 26.04
C GLY A 179 1.04 -2.04 26.13
N GLN A 180 0.96 -2.75 25.01
CA GLN A 180 0.78 -4.19 25.00
C GLN A 180 2.12 -4.89 25.32
N ASN A 181 2.09 -5.86 26.21
CA ASN A 181 3.28 -6.63 26.63
C ASN A 181 3.35 -8.02 25.98
N ARG A 182 2.41 -8.34 25.08
CA ARG A 182 2.37 -9.57 24.26
C ARG A 182 1.88 -9.24 22.85
N LEU A 183 2.44 -9.93 21.89
CA LEU A 183 2.07 -9.88 20.48
C LEU A 183 1.18 -11.06 20.10
#